data_b5bc0241d9e532190e7a8b7ebecb67a0
#
_entry.id   b5bc0241d9e532190e7a8b7ebecb67a0
#
_cell.length_a   1.000
_cell.length_b   1.000
_cell.length_c   1.000
_cell.angle_alpha   90.00
_cell.angle_beta   90.00
_cell.angle_gamma   90.00
#
_symmetry.space_group_name_H-M   'P 1'
#
loop_
_entity.id
_entity.type
_entity.pdbx_description
1 polymer ?
#
loop_
_entity_poly.entity_id
_entity_poly.type
_entity_poly.pdbx_seq_one_letter_code
_entity_poly.pdbx_strand_id
1 'polypeptide(L)'
;VSRRLARETPNAIYVNQYDNLANREAHYRMTGPEILKQMPEIDVFVAGIGTGGTICGVGKYLKENKPSCRVVAVDPVGSIVYDYFKYGKLKTAPKTYKIEGIGEDFIPKNYDLSVIDDMIQV
;
A
#
# COMPACT_ATOMS: atom_id res chain seq x y z
N VAL A 1 2.32 8.03 20.20
CA VAL A 1 2.73 7.20 21.37
C VAL A 1 4.01 6.42 21.02
N SER A 2 4.02 5.53 20.02
CA SER A 2 5.16 4.61 19.73
C SER A 2 6.49 5.30 19.50
N ARG A 3 6.53 6.41 18.76
CA ARG A 3 7.78 7.20 18.55
C ARG A 3 8.36 7.73 19.87
N ARG A 4 7.49 8.17 20.79
CA ARG A 4 7.92 8.67 22.10
C ARG A 4 8.50 7.53 22.92
N LEU A 5 7.78 6.41 23.03
CA LEU A 5 8.25 5.24 23.77
C LEU A 5 9.60 4.71 23.27
N ALA A 6 9.81 4.67 21.94
CA ALA A 6 11.10 4.24 21.40
C ALA A 6 12.24 5.20 21.73
N ARG A 7 11.99 6.50 21.91
CA ARG A 7 13.02 7.46 22.33
C ARG A 7 13.34 7.37 23.84
N GLU A 8 12.33 7.03 24.64
CA GLU A 8 12.42 7.00 26.11
C GLU A 8 12.86 5.63 26.64
N THR A 9 12.88 4.58 25.80
CA THR A 9 13.21 3.21 26.19
C THR A 9 14.58 2.79 25.63
N PRO A 10 15.57 2.44 26.47
CA PRO A 10 16.87 1.96 25.98
C PRO A 10 16.72 0.73 25.06
N ASN A 11 17.50 0.71 23.99
CA ASN A 11 17.50 -0.38 22.97
C ASN A 11 16.17 -0.61 22.24
N ALA A 12 15.19 0.31 22.35
CA ALA A 12 13.96 0.24 21.58
C ALA A 12 14.10 0.95 20.23
N ILE A 13 13.44 0.39 19.21
CA ILE A 13 13.34 0.99 17.88
C ILE A 13 11.87 1.19 17.48
N TYR A 14 11.60 2.25 16.74
CA TYR A 14 10.32 2.47 16.09
C TYR A 14 10.45 2.12 14.60
N VAL A 15 9.93 0.97 14.21
CA VAL A 15 10.07 0.43 12.84
C VAL A 15 9.34 1.27 11.80
N ASN A 16 8.24 1.95 12.20
CA ASN A 16 7.45 2.87 11.37
C ASN A 16 7.03 2.26 10.02
N GLN A 17 6.17 1.26 10.06
CA GLN A 17 5.70 0.52 8.86
C GLN A 17 5.10 1.42 7.76
N TYR A 18 4.65 2.62 8.08
CA TYR A 18 4.04 3.54 7.12
C TYR A 18 5.06 4.28 6.26
N ASP A 19 6.19 4.68 6.86
CA ASP A 19 7.20 5.51 6.19
C ASP A 19 8.51 4.79 5.93
N ASN A 20 8.72 3.60 6.54
CA ASN A 20 9.91 2.80 6.31
C ASN A 20 9.78 2.04 4.99
N LEU A 21 10.56 2.45 4.00
CA LEU A 21 10.54 1.87 2.65
C LEU A 21 10.93 0.38 2.62
N ALA A 22 11.56 -0.15 3.68
CA ALA A 22 11.83 -1.58 3.81
C ALA A 22 10.55 -2.43 3.78
N ASN A 23 9.40 -1.87 4.19
CA ASN A 23 8.10 -2.52 4.08
C ASN A 23 7.78 -2.83 2.59
N ARG A 24 7.80 -1.82 1.74
CA ARG A 24 7.56 -1.97 0.30
C ARG A 24 8.63 -2.84 -0.38
N GLU A 25 9.89 -2.64 -0.01
CA GLU A 25 11.02 -3.37 -0.56
C GLU A 25 10.95 -4.87 -0.25
N ALA A 26 10.50 -5.26 0.94
CA ALA A 26 10.31 -6.66 1.29
C ALA A 26 9.29 -7.36 0.37
N HIS A 27 8.16 -6.71 0.09
CA HIS A 27 7.16 -7.24 -0.83
C HIS A 27 7.64 -7.28 -2.28
N TYR A 28 8.43 -6.29 -2.70
CA TYR A 28 9.06 -6.30 -4.02
C TYR A 28 10.02 -7.47 -4.19
N ARG A 29 10.88 -7.73 -3.18
CA ARG A 29 11.90 -8.79 -3.27
C ARG A 29 11.40 -10.20 -3.01
N MET A 30 10.33 -10.36 -2.26
CA MET A 30 9.85 -11.67 -1.81
C MET A 30 8.45 -11.98 -2.34
N THR A 31 7.44 -11.19 -1.97
CA THR A 31 6.03 -11.50 -2.26
C THR A 31 5.72 -11.41 -3.75
N GLY A 32 6.22 -10.39 -4.45
CA GLY A 32 6.02 -10.23 -5.88
C GLY A 32 6.58 -11.40 -6.71
N PRO A 33 7.86 -11.78 -6.52
CA PRO A 33 8.44 -12.97 -7.17
C PRO A 33 7.68 -14.26 -6.85
N GLU A 34 7.26 -14.45 -5.61
CA GLU A 34 6.52 -15.63 -5.20
C GLU A 34 5.16 -15.73 -5.90
N ILE A 35 4.40 -14.64 -5.96
CA ILE A 35 3.12 -14.58 -6.66
C ILE A 35 3.31 -14.91 -8.15
N LEU A 36 4.25 -14.26 -8.83
CA LEU A 36 4.47 -14.49 -10.25
C LEU A 36 4.95 -15.91 -10.55
N LYS A 37 5.75 -16.51 -9.65
CA LYS A 37 6.18 -17.92 -9.76
C LYS A 37 5.01 -18.89 -9.61
N GLN A 38 4.09 -18.61 -8.67
CA GLN A 38 2.92 -19.47 -8.41
C GLN A 38 1.82 -19.27 -9.46
N MET A 39 1.72 -18.08 -10.03
CA MET A 39 0.69 -17.70 -11.01
C MET A 39 1.30 -16.93 -12.18
N PRO A 40 2.05 -17.60 -13.08
CA PRO A 40 2.74 -16.93 -14.19
C PRO A 40 1.78 -16.27 -15.18
N GLU A 41 0.55 -16.74 -15.28
CA GLU A 41 -0.51 -16.19 -16.15
C GLU A 41 -1.44 -15.20 -15.43
N ILE A 42 -0.95 -14.56 -14.37
CA ILE A 42 -1.72 -13.54 -13.65
C ILE A 42 -2.08 -12.36 -14.57
N ASP A 43 -3.38 -12.07 -14.69
CA ASP A 43 -3.89 -10.94 -15.47
C ASP A 43 -4.17 -9.71 -14.60
N VAL A 44 -4.62 -9.94 -13.37
CA VAL A 44 -4.98 -8.86 -12.44
C VAL A 44 -4.52 -9.19 -11.02
N PHE A 45 -3.82 -8.25 -10.40
CA PHE A 45 -3.49 -8.29 -8.97
C PHE A 45 -4.37 -7.29 -8.23
N VAL A 46 -5.19 -7.77 -7.31
CA VAL A 46 -6.10 -6.94 -6.51
C VAL A 46 -5.67 -7.02 -5.04
N ALA A 47 -5.49 -5.88 -4.40
CA ALA A 47 -5.18 -5.83 -2.97
C ALA A 47 -5.73 -4.58 -2.29
N GLY A 48 -6.07 -4.68 -1.01
CA GLY A 48 -6.38 -3.52 -0.16
C GLY A 48 -5.15 -2.63 0.04
N ILE A 49 -5.38 -1.33 0.15
CA ILE A 49 -4.32 -0.37 0.40
C ILE A 49 -4.43 0.20 1.83
N GLY A 50 -3.51 -0.17 2.72
CA GLY A 50 -3.30 0.43 4.03
C GLY A 50 -1.93 1.12 4.02
N THR A 51 -0.89 0.54 4.60
CA THR A 51 0.48 1.12 4.56
C THR A 51 1.04 1.29 3.14
N GLY A 52 0.46 0.64 2.15
CA GLY A 52 0.93 0.62 0.77
C GLY A 52 2.05 -0.40 0.50
N GLY A 53 2.62 -1.01 1.53
CA GLY A 53 3.78 -1.90 1.38
C GLY A 53 3.53 -3.05 0.39
N THR A 54 2.43 -3.78 0.59
CA THR A 54 2.09 -4.95 -0.24
C THR A 54 1.77 -4.53 -1.68
N ILE A 55 0.77 -3.67 -1.86
CA ILE A 55 0.30 -3.36 -3.21
C ILE A 55 1.34 -2.61 -4.04
N CYS A 56 2.08 -1.68 -3.43
CA CYS A 56 3.12 -0.94 -4.15
C CYS A 56 4.38 -1.79 -4.39
N GLY A 57 4.76 -2.67 -3.44
CA GLY A 57 5.91 -3.57 -3.62
C GLY A 57 5.65 -4.65 -4.67
N VAL A 58 4.54 -5.37 -4.54
CA VAL A 58 4.13 -6.40 -5.52
C VAL A 58 3.82 -5.74 -6.86
N GLY A 59 3.07 -4.62 -6.87
CA GLY A 59 2.72 -3.90 -8.08
C GLY A 59 3.96 -3.48 -8.87
N LYS A 60 4.98 -2.92 -8.21
CA LYS A 60 6.25 -2.58 -8.86
C LYS A 60 6.90 -3.80 -9.50
N TYR A 61 7.00 -4.90 -8.77
CA TYR A 61 7.59 -6.14 -9.31
C TYR A 61 6.82 -6.66 -10.52
N LEU A 62 5.48 -6.68 -10.46
CA LEU A 62 4.65 -7.13 -11.57
C LEU A 62 4.77 -6.21 -12.79
N LYS A 63 4.80 -4.88 -12.61
CA LYS A 63 5.01 -3.94 -13.74
C LYS A 63 6.33 -4.17 -14.46
N GLU A 64 7.37 -4.56 -13.75
CA GLU A 64 8.69 -4.83 -14.34
C GLU A 64 8.78 -6.22 -15.00
N ASN A 65 8.10 -7.23 -14.48
CA ASN A 65 8.27 -8.64 -14.90
C ASN A 65 7.06 -9.23 -15.64
N LYS A 66 5.87 -8.66 -15.49
CA LYS A 66 4.61 -9.02 -16.20
C LYS A 66 3.83 -7.73 -16.52
N PRO A 67 4.28 -6.87 -17.44
CA PRO A 67 3.68 -5.55 -17.70
C PRO A 67 2.21 -5.59 -18.10
N SER A 68 1.73 -6.73 -18.63
CA SER A 68 0.32 -6.94 -18.97
C SER A 68 -0.58 -7.09 -17.74
N CYS A 69 -0.02 -7.42 -16.56
CA CYS A 69 -0.78 -7.56 -15.33
C CYS A 69 -1.30 -6.20 -14.85
N ARG A 70 -2.61 -6.10 -14.63
CA ARG A 70 -3.22 -4.92 -14.04
C ARG A 70 -3.12 -4.98 -12.51
N VAL A 71 -2.80 -3.85 -11.90
CA VAL A 71 -2.73 -3.69 -10.44
C VAL A 71 -3.89 -2.81 -9.99
N VAL A 72 -4.78 -3.37 -9.18
CA VAL A 72 -6.00 -2.70 -8.71
C VAL A 72 -5.99 -2.60 -7.18
N ALA A 73 -6.07 -1.39 -6.66
CA ALA A 73 -6.17 -1.15 -5.23
C ALA A 73 -7.64 -1.14 -4.77
N VAL A 74 -7.87 -1.55 -3.54
CA VAL A 74 -9.17 -1.47 -2.87
C VAL A 74 -9.04 -0.56 -1.65
N ASP A 75 -9.89 0.47 -1.57
CA ASP A 75 -9.89 1.47 -0.52
C ASP A 75 -11.29 1.61 0.10
N PRO A 76 -11.45 1.65 1.43
CA PRO A 76 -12.77 1.78 2.04
C PRO A 76 -13.34 3.20 1.88
N VAL A 77 -14.65 3.29 1.69
CA VAL A 77 -15.36 4.56 1.73
C VAL A 77 -15.15 5.22 3.11
N GLY A 78 -14.59 6.41 3.12
CA GLY A 78 -14.19 7.13 4.33
C GLY A 78 -12.69 7.36 4.45
N SER A 79 -11.89 6.54 3.77
CA SER A 79 -10.45 6.79 3.56
C SER A 79 -10.23 7.96 2.60
N ILE A 80 -9.03 8.57 2.68
CA ILE A 80 -8.63 9.66 1.77
C ILE A 80 -7.86 9.16 0.55
N VAL A 81 -7.50 7.88 0.50
CA VAL A 81 -6.53 7.35 -0.47
C VAL A 81 -7.09 7.36 -1.89
N TYR A 82 -8.35 6.99 -2.05
CA TYR A 82 -9.04 7.03 -3.35
C TYR A 82 -9.07 8.44 -3.94
N ASP A 83 -9.46 9.44 -3.14
CA ASP A 83 -9.48 10.84 -3.60
C ASP A 83 -8.08 11.30 -4.04
N TYR A 84 -7.07 10.96 -3.26
CA TYR A 84 -5.69 11.29 -3.58
C TYR A 84 -5.20 10.60 -4.87
N PHE A 85 -5.52 9.31 -5.04
CA PHE A 85 -5.20 8.58 -6.27
C PHE A 85 -5.89 9.18 -7.50
N LYS A 86 -7.21 9.45 -7.39
CA LYS A 86 -8.02 9.85 -8.53
C LYS A 86 -7.83 11.30 -8.95
N TYR A 87 -7.58 12.18 -7.99
CA TYR A 87 -7.63 13.64 -8.19
C TYR A 87 -6.33 14.37 -7.83
N GLY A 88 -5.34 13.67 -7.25
CA GLY A 88 -4.10 14.27 -6.74
C GLY A 88 -4.32 15.19 -5.53
N LYS A 89 -5.53 15.23 -4.98
CA LYS A 89 -5.92 16.07 -3.83
C LYS A 89 -7.10 15.46 -3.09
N LEU A 90 -7.24 15.81 -1.83
CA LEU A 90 -8.39 15.41 -1.02
C LEU A 90 -9.63 16.20 -1.43
N LYS A 91 -10.73 15.53 -1.69
CA LYS A 91 -12.05 16.14 -1.95
C LYS A 91 -12.95 16.07 -0.73
N THR A 92 -12.77 15.05 0.08
CA THR A 92 -13.57 14.80 1.28
C THR A 92 -12.68 14.72 2.51
N ALA A 93 -13.22 15.11 3.67
CA ALA A 93 -12.56 14.84 4.94
C ALA A 93 -12.66 13.33 5.25
N PRO A 94 -11.66 12.75 5.93
CA PRO A 94 -11.73 11.35 6.33
C PRO A 94 -12.93 11.10 7.23
N LYS A 95 -13.58 9.94 7.05
CA LYS A 95 -14.72 9.50 7.86
C LYS A 95 -14.39 8.15 8.48
N THR A 96 -15.08 7.85 9.58
CA THR A 96 -14.96 6.53 10.20
C THR A 96 -15.53 5.45 9.29
N TYR A 97 -14.79 4.36 9.13
CA TYR A 97 -15.21 3.13 8.45
C TYR A 97 -14.92 1.92 9.33
N LYS A 98 -15.57 0.78 9.07
CA LYS A 98 -15.52 -0.42 9.93
C LYS A 98 -14.55 -1.50 9.45
N ILE A 99 -13.73 -1.20 8.45
CA ILE A 99 -12.74 -2.15 7.91
C ILE A 99 -11.39 -1.81 8.54
N GLU A 100 -10.73 -2.81 9.12
CA GLU A 100 -9.38 -2.66 9.65
C GLU A 100 -8.33 -3.15 8.65
N GLY A 101 -7.13 -2.58 8.72
CA GLY A 101 -5.96 -2.98 7.93
C GLY A 101 -5.87 -2.39 6.52
N ILE A 102 -6.92 -1.72 6.03
CA ILE A 102 -6.90 -0.96 4.78
C ILE A 102 -7.56 0.41 4.98
N GLY A 103 -7.23 1.36 4.09
CA GLY A 103 -7.66 2.75 4.20
C GLY A 103 -6.79 3.55 5.17
N GLU A 104 -6.63 4.84 4.91
CA GLU A 104 -5.84 5.75 5.74
C GLU A 104 -6.47 7.15 5.76
N ASP A 105 -6.10 7.93 6.78
CA ASP A 105 -6.43 9.35 6.93
C ASP A 105 -5.23 10.28 6.65
N PHE A 106 -4.12 9.70 6.18
CA PHE A 106 -2.90 10.39 5.74
C PHE A 106 -2.25 9.61 4.59
N ILE A 107 -1.22 10.17 3.96
CA ILE A 107 -0.50 9.51 2.85
C ILE A 107 0.85 8.99 3.35
N PRO A 108 1.02 7.66 3.50
CA PRO A 108 2.29 7.04 3.86
C PRO A 108 3.38 7.25 2.80
N LYS A 109 4.66 7.30 3.23
CA LYS A 109 5.80 7.35 2.29
C LYS A 109 6.00 6.07 1.49
N ASN A 110 5.43 4.95 1.94
CA ASN A 110 5.44 3.70 1.19
C ASN A 110 4.61 3.75 -0.10
N TYR A 111 3.73 4.74 -0.26
CA TYR A 111 2.92 4.85 -1.46
C TYR A 111 3.76 5.16 -2.69
N ASP A 112 3.56 4.34 -3.69
CA ASP A 112 3.98 4.54 -5.08
C ASP A 112 2.74 4.29 -5.95
N LEU A 113 1.93 5.30 -6.09
CA LEU A 113 0.65 5.18 -6.80
C LEU A 113 0.83 5.00 -8.31
N SER A 114 2.03 5.23 -8.83
CA SER A 114 2.34 5.05 -10.26
C SER A 114 2.28 3.60 -10.72
N VAL A 115 2.39 2.63 -9.80
CA VAL A 115 2.29 1.20 -10.11
C VAL A 115 0.86 0.66 -10.07
N ILE A 116 -0.10 1.49 -9.66
CA ILE A 116 -1.52 1.14 -9.53
C ILE A 116 -2.26 1.63 -10.76
N ASP A 117 -2.92 0.72 -11.48
CA ASP A 117 -3.67 1.06 -12.69
C ASP A 117 -5.07 1.57 -12.38
N ASP A 118 -5.68 1.08 -11.30
CA ASP A 118 -7.03 1.48 -10.91
C ASP A 118 -7.24 1.33 -9.41
N MET A 119 -8.25 2.01 -8.88
CA MET A 119 -8.63 1.92 -7.48
C MET A 119 -10.15 1.87 -7.34
N ILE A 120 -10.64 0.94 -6.54
CA ILE A 120 -12.06 0.72 -6.27
C ILE A 120 -12.35 1.08 -4.83
N GLN A 121 -13.45 1.80 -4.60
CA GLN A 121 -13.96 2.04 -3.24
C GLN A 121 -15.00 0.98 -2.85
N VAL A 122 -14.93 0.54 -1.61
CA VAL A 122 -15.85 -0.44 -1.00
C VAL A 122 -16.38 0.03 0.35
#